data_8455cd2ff7f081c80819670b8409f6d8
#
_entry.id   8455cd2ff7f081c80819670b8409f6d8
#
_cell.length_a   1.000
_cell.length_b   1.000
_cell.length_c   1.000
_cell.angle_alpha   90.00
_cell.angle_beta   90.00
_cell.angle_gamma   90.00
#
_symmetry.space_group_name_H-M   'P 1'
#
loop_
_entity.id
_entity.type
_entity.pdbx_description
1 polymer ?
#
loop_
_entity_poly.entity_id
_entity_poly.type
_entity_poly.pdbx_seq_one_letter_code
_entity_poly.pdbx_strand_id
1 'polypeptide(L)'
;MITLKRTIFDLSKFVVIFDSIYIKNELSLKIKSIRDSKASISDSFCEFNDSGELFIINMFIDEYSFGNQFNHQTRSQRKLLLNKKELKKLFKEVRNTGLTIIPLKVYINDKGFAKVLISLAKGKKIYDKREAIKNRENKIQLDRLNKK
;
A
#
# COMPACT_ATOMS: atom_id res chain seq x y z
N MET A 1 -1.39 -13.16 -1.15
CA MET A 1 -0.47 -12.10 -0.68
C MET A 1 -0.28 -11.10 -1.80
N ILE A 2 -0.61 -9.83 -1.56
CA ILE A 2 -0.56 -8.76 -2.56
C ILE A 2 0.56 -7.81 -2.17
N THR A 3 1.53 -7.63 -3.04
CA THR A 3 2.74 -6.82 -2.77
C THR A 3 2.88 -5.73 -3.82
N LEU A 4 3.35 -4.56 -3.43
CA LEU A 4 3.65 -3.48 -4.34
C LEU A 4 4.82 -3.86 -5.27
N LYS A 5 4.56 -3.96 -6.57
CA LYS A 5 5.57 -4.38 -7.57
C LYS A 5 6.45 -3.23 -8.11
N ARG A 6 6.03 -1.97 -7.93
CA ARG A 6 6.77 -0.78 -8.41
C ARG A 6 6.88 0.24 -7.30
N THR A 7 8.08 0.60 -6.94
CA THR A 7 8.34 1.70 -6.02
C THR A 7 8.83 2.92 -6.82
N ILE A 8 7.96 3.91 -6.94
CA ILE A 8 8.33 5.27 -7.37
C ILE A 8 9.08 5.99 -6.23
N PHE A 9 9.12 5.37 -5.06
CA PHE A 9 9.65 5.92 -3.82
C PHE A 9 10.99 5.28 -3.47
N ASP A 10 11.86 6.05 -2.86
CA ASP A 10 13.09 5.54 -2.29
C ASP A 10 12.81 4.97 -0.90
N LEU A 11 12.82 3.65 -0.80
CA LEU A 11 12.59 2.93 0.46
C LEU A 11 13.89 2.74 1.26
N SER A 12 15.05 3.08 0.67
CA SER A 12 16.35 2.80 1.27
C SER A 12 16.66 3.66 2.50
N LYS A 13 15.99 4.79 2.66
CA LYS A 13 16.31 5.78 3.71
C LYS A 13 15.35 5.84 4.89
N PHE A 14 14.11 5.33 4.77
CA PHE A 14 13.11 5.43 5.84
C PHE A 14 12.14 4.26 5.81
N VAL A 15 12.57 3.11 6.33
CA VAL A 15 11.66 1.98 6.55
C VAL A 15 11.28 1.95 8.02
N VAL A 16 10.22 2.64 8.38
CA VAL A 16 9.51 2.33 9.63
C VAL A 16 8.35 1.43 9.23
N ILE A 17 8.53 0.14 9.45
CA ILE A 17 7.52 -0.88 9.15
C ILE A 17 6.54 -0.90 10.31
N PHE A 18 5.29 -0.57 10.05
CA PHE A 18 4.20 -0.76 11.01
C PHE A 18 3.42 -2.01 10.57
N ASP A 19 3.56 -3.06 11.37
CA ASP A 19 2.87 -4.33 11.15
C ASP A 19 1.68 -4.41 12.10
N SER A 20 0.56 -3.91 11.70
CA SER A 20 -0.77 -4.37 12.13
C SER A 20 -1.88 -3.35 11.90
N ILE A 21 -2.59 -3.52 10.83
CA ILE A 21 -3.72 -2.66 10.54
C ILE A 21 -4.90 -3.52 10.15
N TYR A 22 -5.94 -3.42 10.98
CA TYR A 22 -7.22 -4.05 10.71
C TYR A 22 -8.08 -3.12 9.86
N ILE A 23 -8.71 -3.67 8.85
CA ILE A 23 -9.84 -3.02 8.20
C ILE A 23 -11.09 -3.49 8.98
N LYS A 24 -11.77 -2.59 9.70
CA LYS A 24 -12.93 -2.93 10.52
C LYS A 24 -14.24 -2.87 9.72
N ASN A 25 -15.07 -3.88 9.92
CA ASN A 25 -16.55 -3.93 9.87
C ASN A 25 -17.38 -3.93 8.60
N GLU A 26 -16.96 -3.92 7.39
CA GLU A 26 -17.85 -4.32 6.27
C GLU A 26 -17.29 -5.55 5.52
N LEU A 27 -16.89 -6.52 6.27
CA LEU A 27 -15.67 -7.26 6.03
C LEU A 27 -15.84 -8.61 5.35
N SER A 28 -17.01 -9.18 5.26
CA SER A 28 -17.09 -10.55 4.75
C SER A 28 -16.75 -10.64 3.27
N LEU A 29 -17.28 -9.76 2.45
CA LEU A 29 -17.06 -9.77 1.00
C LEU A 29 -15.67 -9.25 0.61
N LYS A 30 -15.20 -8.15 1.21
CA LYS A 30 -13.86 -7.58 0.96
C LYS A 30 -12.75 -8.56 1.30
N ILE A 31 -12.84 -9.26 2.44
CA ILE A 31 -11.85 -10.26 2.82
C ILE A 31 -11.85 -11.46 1.87
N LYS A 32 -13.02 -11.90 1.41
CA LYS A 32 -13.13 -12.98 0.42
C LYS A 32 -12.41 -12.58 -0.88
N SER A 33 -12.66 -11.39 -1.40
CA SER A 33 -11.96 -10.87 -2.59
C SER A 33 -10.44 -10.76 -2.39
N ILE A 34 -9.99 -10.34 -1.18
CA ILE A 34 -8.54 -10.30 -0.87
C ILE A 34 -7.94 -11.71 -0.81
N ARG A 35 -8.66 -12.70 -0.27
CA ARG A 35 -8.22 -14.12 -0.27
C ARG A 35 -8.10 -14.66 -1.68
N ASP A 36 -9.01 -14.29 -2.56
CA ASP A 36 -9.00 -14.65 -3.99
C ASP A 36 -7.95 -13.85 -4.78
N SER A 37 -7.07 -13.09 -4.10
CA SER A 37 -6.06 -12.22 -4.71
C SER A 37 -6.61 -11.15 -5.65
N LYS A 38 -7.89 -10.83 -5.54
CA LYS A 38 -8.60 -9.82 -6.34
C LYS A 38 -8.49 -8.43 -5.69
N ALA A 39 -7.27 -7.97 -5.41
CA ALA A 39 -7.01 -6.64 -4.89
C ALA A 39 -5.70 -6.08 -5.44
N SER A 40 -5.58 -4.74 -5.46
CA SER A 40 -4.37 -4.05 -5.89
C SER A 40 -4.09 -2.84 -5.00
N ILE A 41 -2.81 -2.64 -4.68
CA ILE A 41 -2.32 -1.49 -3.92
C ILE A 41 -1.38 -0.61 -4.75
N SER A 42 -1.28 -0.82 -6.06
CA SER A 42 -0.27 -0.19 -6.93
C SER A 42 -0.34 1.34 -6.91
N ASP A 43 -1.54 1.90 -6.85
CA ASP A 43 -1.80 3.35 -6.90
C ASP A 43 -2.29 3.88 -5.54
N SER A 44 -2.18 3.08 -4.49
CA SER A 44 -2.68 3.44 -3.18
C SER A 44 -1.65 4.17 -2.34
N PHE A 45 -2.14 5.05 -1.49
CA PHE A 45 -1.37 5.78 -0.50
C PHE A 45 -2.19 5.93 0.78
N CYS A 46 -1.54 6.35 1.87
CA CYS A 46 -2.24 6.57 3.12
C CYS A 46 -2.16 8.03 3.51
N GLU A 47 -3.29 8.56 4.00
CA GLU A 47 -3.43 9.96 4.39
C GLU A 47 -4.18 10.07 5.72
N PHE A 48 -3.83 11.08 6.49
CA PHE A 48 -4.53 11.44 7.72
C PHE A 48 -5.72 12.34 7.40
N ASN A 49 -6.86 12.07 8.03
CA ASN A 49 -7.98 13.00 8.05
C ASN A 49 -7.78 14.09 9.13
N ASP A 50 -8.69 15.07 9.16
CA ASP A 50 -8.68 16.16 10.15
C ASP A 50 -8.79 15.66 11.59
N SER A 51 -9.39 14.50 11.82
CA SER A 51 -9.51 13.85 13.13
C SER A 51 -8.24 13.09 13.56
N GLY A 52 -7.17 13.10 12.74
CA GLY A 52 -5.92 12.40 13.02
C GLY A 52 -6.01 10.88 12.85
N GLU A 53 -7.00 10.40 12.13
CA GLU A 53 -7.15 8.99 11.76
C GLU A 53 -6.50 8.71 10.40
N LEU A 54 -5.89 7.54 10.25
CA LEU A 54 -5.21 7.16 9.02
C LEU A 54 -6.13 6.36 8.10
N PHE A 55 -6.19 6.76 6.83
CA PHE A 55 -6.96 6.08 5.79
C PHE A 55 -6.06 5.63 4.67
N ILE A 56 -6.35 4.47 4.08
CA ILE A 56 -5.79 4.06 2.79
C ILE A 56 -6.75 4.49 1.68
N ILE A 57 -6.19 5.17 0.70
CA ILE A 57 -6.89 5.75 -0.45
C ILE A 57 -6.47 5.02 -1.71
N ASN A 58 -7.36 4.92 -2.69
CA ASN A 58 -7.12 4.28 -3.99
C ASN A 58 -6.75 2.79 -3.95
N MET A 59 -6.88 2.12 -2.82
CA MET A 59 -6.73 0.68 -2.79
C MET A 59 -7.92 0.04 -3.53
N PHE A 60 -7.64 -0.71 -4.59
CA PHE A 60 -8.65 -1.47 -5.33
C PHE A 60 -8.90 -2.82 -4.65
N ILE A 61 -10.15 -3.15 -4.42
CA ILE A 61 -10.61 -4.48 -4.04
C ILE A 61 -11.80 -4.80 -4.96
N ASP A 62 -11.68 -5.85 -5.74
CA ASP A 62 -12.71 -6.28 -6.67
C ASP A 62 -13.97 -6.73 -5.95
N GLU A 63 -15.10 -6.61 -6.60
CA GLU A 63 -16.36 -7.12 -6.09
C GLU A 63 -16.28 -8.64 -5.92
N TYR A 64 -16.91 -9.15 -4.88
CA TYR A 64 -16.97 -10.58 -4.68
C TYR A 64 -17.98 -11.21 -5.63
N SER A 65 -17.53 -12.12 -6.48
CA SER A 65 -18.33 -12.71 -7.58
C SER A 65 -19.61 -13.42 -7.13
N PHE A 66 -19.63 -13.90 -5.88
CA PHE A 66 -20.80 -14.52 -5.26
C PHE A 66 -21.49 -13.58 -4.26
N GLY A 67 -21.22 -12.29 -4.34
CA GLY A 67 -21.90 -11.26 -3.57
C GLY A 67 -23.23 -10.90 -4.22
N ASN A 68 -24.24 -10.58 -3.39
CA ASN A 68 -25.53 -10.07 -3.87
C ASN A 68 -25.40 -8.63 -4.39
N GLN A 69 -26.54 -8.03 -4.81
CA GLN A 69 -26.66 -6.64 -5.31
C GLN A 69 -26.03 -5.56 -4.40
N PHE A 70 -25.79 -5.86 -3.14
CA PHE A 70 -25.15 -4.98 -2.14
C PHE A 70 -23.65 -5.27 -1.99
N ASN A 71 -22.91 -5.26 -3.08
CA ASN A 71 -21.45 -5.40 -3.03
C ASN A 71 -20.79 -4.10 -2.56
N HIS A 72 -19.51 -4.15 -2.22
CA HIS A 72 -18.77 -2.98 -1.73
C HIS A 72 -18.23 -2.14 -2.91
N GLN A 73 -18.04 -0.85 -2.68
CA GLN A 73 -17.33 0.00 -3.65
C GLN A 73 -15.86 -0.42 -3.76
N THR A 74 -15.40 -0.64 -4.99
CA THR A 74 -14.07 -1.17 -5.30
C THR A 74 -12.93 -0.26 -4.82
N ARG A 75 -13.09 1.08 -4.91
CA ARG A 75 -12.10 2.09 -4.54
C ARG A 75 -12.56 3.02 -3.42
N SER A 76 -13.18 2.48 -2.39
CA SER A 76 -13.56 3.28 -1.22
C SER A 76 -12.34 3.58 -0.34
N GLN A 77 -12.39 4.71 0.37
CA GLN A 77 -11.45 5.00 1.45
C GLN A 77 -11.66 4.00 2.60
N ARG A 78 -10.57 3.54 3.21
CA ARG A 78 -10.62 2.54 4.28
C ARG A 78 -9.77 2.99 5.45
N LYS A 79 -10.40 3.08 6.63
CA LYS A 79 -9.71 3.42 7.87
C LYS A 79 -8.75 2.32 8.27
N LEU A 80 -7.53 2.70 8.60
CA LEU A 80 -6.50 1.84 9.12
C LEU A 80 -6.45 1.96 10.64
N LEU A 81 -6.44 0.82 11.33
CA LEU A 81 -6.46 0.78 12.80
C LEU A 81 -5.03 0.60 13.32
N LEU A 82 -4.46 1.67 13.83
CA LEU A 82 -3.18 1.67 14.55
C LEU A 82 -3.38 2.04 16.00
N ASN A 83 -2.37 1.72 16.82
CA ASN A 83 -2.32 2.18 18.20
C ASN A 83 -2.13 3.71 18.25
N LYS A 84 -2.69 4.36 19.28
CA LYS A 84 -2.57 5.83 19.44
C LYS A 84 -1.13 6.33 19.44
N LYS A 85 -0.20 5.53 19.99
CA LYS A 85 1.25 5.87 20.00
C LYS A 85 1.84 5.85 18.58
N GLU A 86 1.49 4.84 17.78
CA GLU A 86 1.93 4.69 16.39
C GLU A 86 1.37 5.81 15.50
N LEU A 87 0.07 6.11 15.63
CA LEU A 87 -0.57 7.23 14.91
C LEU A 87 0.14 8.56 15.18
N LYS A 88 0.42 8.89 16.46
CA LYS A 88 1.13 10.12 16.83
C LYS A 88 2.54 10.18 16.25
N LYS A 89 3.27 9.04 16.25
CA LYS A 89 4.62 8.96 15.67
C LYS A 89 4.59 9.19 14.16
N LEU A 90 3.71 8.46 13.46
CA LEU A 90 3.53 8.61 12.00
C LEU A 90 3.13 10.03 11.61
N PHE A 91 2.17 10.62 12.32
CA PHE A 91 1.71 11.97 12.06
C PHE A 91 2.83 13.00 12.18
N LYS A 92 3.67 12.89 13.23
CA LYS A 92 4.83 13.75 13.44
C LYS A 92 5.85 13.63 12.30
N GLU A 93 6.16 12.40 11.89
CA GLU A 93 7.12 12.15 10.83
C GLU A 93 6.65 12.70 9.48
N VAL A 94 5.40 12.46 9.09
CA VAL A 94 4.83 12.97 7.84
C VAL A 94 4.83 14.49 7.80
N ARG A 95 4.41 15.13 8.90
CA ARG A 95 4.31 16.59 8.96
C ARG A 95 5.67 17.29 8.94
N ASN A 96 6.67 16.73 9.59
CA ASN A 96 7.98 17.38 9.73
C ASN A 96 8.91 17.15 8.53
N THR A 97 8.75 16.03 7.82
CA THR A 97 9.74 15.59 6.82
C THR A 97 9.22 15.56 5.39
N GLY A 98 7.94 15.88 5.17
CA GLY A 98 7.32 15.79 3.84
C GLY A 98 7.34 14.38 3.26
N LEU A 99 7.28 13.38 4.13
CA LEU A 99 7.18 11.98 3.76
C LEU A 99 5.74 11.60 3.43
N THR A 100 5.56 10.59 2.59
CA THR A 100 4.27 9.99 2.26
C THR A 100 4.20 8.60 2.88
N ILE A 101 3.03 8.20 3.34
CA ILE A 101 2.80 6.83 3.81
C ILE A 101 2.29 5.99 2.64
N ILE A 102 2.99 4.90 2.34
CA ILE A 102 2.60 3.98 1.28
C ILE A 102 2.37 2.57 1.82
N PRO A 103 1.37 1.85 1.31
CA PRO A 103 1.21 0.44 1.60
C PRO A 103 2.21 -0.37 0.79
N LEU A 104 2.90 -1.30 1.44
CA LEU A 104 3.86 -2.20 0.81
C LEU A 104 3.24 -3.55 0.47
N LYS A 105 2.38 -4.05 1.35
CA LYS A 105 1.84 -5.40 1.29
C LYS A 105 0.50 -5.48 1.99
N VAL A 106 -0.40 -6.28 1.41
CA VAL A 106 -1.65 -6.71 2.06
C VAL A 106 -1.62 -8.22 2.21
N TYR A 107 -2.00 -8.70 3.37
CA TYR A 107 -2.03 -10.13 3.66
C TYR A 107 -3.13 -10.47 4.67
N ILE A 108 -3.50 -11.73 4.71
CA ILE A 108 -4.41 -12.27 5.72
C ILE A 108 -3.55 -12.96 6.78
N ASN A 109 -3.78 -12.65 8.06
CA ASN A 109 -3.10 -13.34 9.15
C ASN A 109 -3.79 -14.67 9.47
N ASP A 110 -3.17 -15.47 10.36
CA ASP A 110 -3.69 -16.80 10.76
C ASP A 110 -5.07 -16.73 11.42
N LYS A 111 -5.41 -15.59 12.01
CA LYS A 111 -6.73 -15.33 12.60
C LYS A 111 -7.78 -14.86 11.58
N GLY A 112 -7.45 -14.81 10.30
CA GLY A 112 -8.36 -14.43 9.22
C GLY A 112 -8.56 -12.93 9.00
N PHE A 113 -7.78 -12.08 9.66
CA PHE A 113 -7.87 -10.63 9.50
C PHE A 113 -6.98 -10.12 8.34
N ALA A 114 -7.50 -9.19 7.55
CA ALA A 114 -6.71 -8.50 6.55
C ALA A 114 -5.80 -7.47 7.23
N LYS A 115 -4.51 -7.57 6.97
CA LYS A 115 -3.46 -6.67 7.46
C LYS A 115 -2.78 -5.94 6.31
N VAL A 116 -2.39 -4.70 6.54
CA VAL A 116 -1.65 -3.88 5.59
C VAL A 116 -0.31 -3.49 6.22
N LEU A 117 0.76 -3.82 5.54
CA LEU A 117 2.09 -3.35 5.89
C LEU A 117 2.28 -1.98 5.25
N ILE A 118 2.55 -0.95 6.04
CA ILE A 118 2.78 0.42 5.57
C ILE A 118 4.21 0.87 5.87
N SER A 119 4.69 1.82 5.07
CA SER A 119 6.01 2.42 5.24
C SER A 119 5.96 3.92 4.96
N LEU A 120 6.82 4.67 5.64
CA LEU A 120 7.15 6.04 5.28
C LEU A 120 8.08 6.04 4.08
N ALA A 121 7.79 6.87 3.10
CA ALA A 121 8.57 6.94 1.87
C ALA A 121 8.77 8.40 1.43
N LYS A 122 9.94 8.69 0.90
CA LYS A 122 10.25 9.96 0.26
C LYS A 122 10.08 9.82 -1.25
N GLY A 123 9.33 10.74 -1.86
CA GLY A 123 9.23 10.79 -3.31
C GLY A 123 10.61 11.01 -3.95
N LYS A 124 10.96 10.20 -4.97
CA LYS A 124 12.17 10.41 -5.76
C LYS A 124 12.10 11.75 -6.50
N LYS A 125 13.17 12.50 -6.51
CA LYS A 125 13.28 13.68 -7.39
C LYS A 125 13.14 13.24 -8.84
N ILE A 126 12.65 14.13 -9.70
CA ILE A 126 12.42 13.83 -11.13
C ILE A 126 13.71 13.35 -11.82
N TYR A 127 14.85 13.84 -11.40
CA TYR A 127 16.17 13.42 -11.89
C TYR A 127 16.45 11.94 -11.57
N ASP A 128 16.25 11.53 -10.32
CA ASP A 128 16.48 10.15 -9.87
C ASP A 128 15.54 9.15 -10.56
N LYS A 129 14.34 9.61 -10.94
CA LYS A 129 13.38 8.78 -11.69
C LYS A 129 13.88 8.45 -13.08
N ARG A 130 14.41 9.43 -13.81
CA ARG A 130 14.93 9.26 -15.18
C ARG A 130 16.13 8.32 -15.18
N GLU A 131 17.03 8.50 -14.24
CA GLU A 131 18.23 7.65 -14.12
C GLU A 131 17.86 6.21 -13.76
N ALA A 132 16.93 6.01 -12.83
CA ALA A 132 16.45 4.69 -12.46
C ALA A 132 15.74 3.95 -13.61
N ILE A 133 14.99 4.66 -14.45
CA ILE A 133 14.37 4.11 -15.67
C ILE A 133 15.45 3.70 -16.66
N LYS A 134 16.40 4.57 -16.96
CA LYS A 134 17.50 4.32 -17.90
C LYS A 134 18.34 3.09 -17.47
N ASN A 135 18.67 3.00 -16.19
CA ASN A 135 19.45 1.86 -15.66
C ASN A 135 18.65 0.54 -15.75
N ARG A 136 17.35 0.58 -15.57
CA ARG A 136 16.49 -0.61 -15.73
C ARG A 136 16.42 -1.05 -17.20
N GLU A 137 16.24 -0.13 -18.12
CA GLU A 137 16.20 -0.41 -19.56
C GLU A 137 17.53 -0.98 -20.05
N ASN A 138 18.65 -0.39 -19.63
CA ASN A 138 19.99 -0.91 -19.95
C ASN A 138 20.17 -2.35 -19.43
N LYS A 139 19.72 -2.65 -18.20
CA LYS A 139 19.78 -3.99 -17.64
C LYS A 139 18.96 -5.00 -18.46
N ILE A 140 17.74 -4.62 -18.84
CA ILE A 140 16.87 -5.47 -19.66
C ILE A 140 17.52 -5.74 -21.04
N GLN A 141 18.17 -4.74 -21.65
CA GLN A 141 18.87 -4.91 -22.91
C GLN A 141 20.07 -5.86 -22.77
N LEU A 142 20.88 -5.71 -21.73
CA LEU A 142 21.99 -6.60 -21.43
C LEU A 142 21.52 -8.04 -21.20
N ASP A 143 20.45 -8.24 -20.43
CA ASP A 143 19.88 -9.57 -20.19
C ASP A 143 19.36 -10.23 -21.48
N ARG A 144 18.87 -9.44 -22.45
CA ARG A 144 18.45 -9.95 -23.76
C ARG A 144 19.63 -10.36 -24.65
N LEU A 145 20.74 -9.61 -24.60
CA LEU A 145 21.95 -9.93 -25.35
C LEU A 145 22.65 -11.17 -24.82
N ASN A 146 22.65 -11.37 -23.50
CA ASN A 146 23.26 -12.53 -22.85
C ASN A 146 22.44 -13.83 -22.98
N LYS A 147 21.21 -13.78 -23.49
CA LYS A 147 20.34 -14.94 -23.74
C LYS A 147 20.41 -15.47 -25.17
N LYS A 148 21.24 -14.90 -26.02
CA LYS A 148 21.58 -15.42 -27.35
C LYS A 148 22.87 -16.24 -27.27
#